data_491e0c636b0673a4e965da28967f0ac3
#
_entry.id   491e0c636b0673a4e965da28967f0ac3
#
_cell.length_a   1.000
_cell.length_b   1.000
_cell.length_c   1.000
_cell.angle_alpha   90.00
_cell.angle_beta   90.00
_cell.angle_gamma   90.00
#
_symmetry.space_group_name_H-M   'P 1'
#
loop_
_entity.id
_entity.type
_entity.pdbx_description
1 polymer ?
#
loop_
_entity_poly.entity_id
_entity_poly.type
_entity_poly.pdbx_seq_one_letter_code
_entity_poly.pdbx_strand_id
1 'polypeptide(L)'
;MKKYYFKEKFFKITDKYPILDENGNEAYFFDQDFKFVGYQAKLEDMQGKVLFNISKKIFSFLQTYYVDFYDGSHMEINQKLSFLKRKVEINYQGENFSLKGSIMDHDFEVYYKNNLIAEMKKKFFALTDQYELTIYNEDFSLLLIALCLCVNEMKDRDDAAATSSN
;
A
#
# COMPACT_ATOMS: atom_id res chain seq x y z
N MET A 1 -8.28 -5.01 -17.06
CA MET A 1 -7.30 -3.99 -16.59
C MET A 1 -8.06 -2.91 -15.85
N LYS A 2 -7.72 -2.66 -14.59
CA LYS A 2 -8.34 -1.62 -13.74
C LYS A 2 -7.30 -0.60 -13.29
N LYS A 3 -7.75 0.61 -13.02
CA LYS A 3 -6.91 1.66 -12.44
C LYS A 3 -7.54 2.21 -11.18
N TYR A 4 -6.66 2.49 -10.20
CA TYR A 4 -7.04 3.17 -8.96
C TYR A 4 -6.10 4.34 -8.72
N TYR A 5 -6.64 5.41 -8.12
CA TYR A 5 -5.92 6.65 -7.86
C TYR A 5 -5.95 6.97 -6.37
N PHE A 6 -4.76 7.27 -5.85
CA PHE A 6 -4.52 7.66 -4.47
C PHE A 6 -4.01 9.10 -4.47
N LYS A 7 -4.72 10.01 -3.85
CA LYS A 7 -4.29 11.42 -3.77
C LYS A 7 -3.25 11.60 -2.67
N GLU A 8 -2.07 12.14 -3.00
CA GLU A 8 -0.94 12.26 -2.06
C GLU A 8 -1.31 13.03 -0.79
N LYS A 9 -2.09 14.10 -0.89
CA LYS A 9 -2.46 14.92 0.27
C LYS A 9 -3.31 14.17 1.29
N PHE A 10 -4.08 13.17 0.90
CA PHE A 10 -4.95 12.43 1.81
C PHE A 10 -4.17 11.44 2.67
N PHE A 11 -3.05 10.93 2.19
CA PHE A 11 -2.17 10.09 2.99
C PHE A 11 -1.59 10.81 4.22
N LYS A 12 -1.46 12.14 4.15
CA LYS A 12 -0.75 12.93 5.18
C LYS A 12 -1.65 13.65 6.19
N ILE A 13 -2.95 13.81 5.89
CA ILE A 13 -3.77 14.79 6.62
C ILE A 13 -5.06 14.20 7.22
N THR A 14 -5.56 13.08 6.69
CA THR A 14 -6.87 12.53 7.08
C THR A 14 -6.78 11.09 7.52
N ASP A 15 -7.52 10.75 8.58
CA ASP A 15 -7.62 9.38 9.08
C ASP A 15 -8.42 8.49 8.11
N LYS A 16 -9.34 9.08 7.34
CA LYS A 16 -10.17 8.40 6.35
C LYS A 16 -10.17 9.13 5.01
N TYR A 17 -9.92 8.41 3.90
CA TYR A 17 -9.92 8.98 2.55
C TYR A 17 -10.38 7.99 1.46
N PRO A 18 -10.94 8.51 0.33
CA PRO A 18 -11.37 7.68 -0.76
C PRO A 18 -10.21 7.27 -1.67
N ILE A 19 -10.29 6.03 -2.17
CA ILE A 19 -9.54 5.55 -3.32
C ILE A 19 -10.47 5.67 -4.53
N LEU A 20 -10.00 6.33 -5.59
CA LEU A 20 -10.80 6.60 -6.76
C LEU A 20 -10.59 5.54 -7.85
N ASP A 21 -11.62 5.27 -8.64
CA ASP A 21 -11.54 4.48 -9.86
C ASP A 21 -11.01 5.30 -11.06
N GLU A 22 -10.94 4.68 -12.22
CA GLU A 22 -10.50 5.28 -13.48
C GLU A 22 -11.42 6.40 -14.00
N ASN A 23 -12.67 6.47 -13.52
CA ASN A 23 -13.64 7.51 -13.86
C ASN A 23 -13.64 8.64 -12.84
N GLY A 24 -12.81 8.54 -11.79
CA GLY A 24 -12.75 9.51 -10.70
C GLY A 24 -13.84 9.33 -9.63
N ASN A 25 -14.61 8.24 -9.67
CA ASN A 25 -15.57 7.91 -8.64
C ASN A 25 -14.89 7.26 -7.45
N GLU A 26 -15.46 7.43 -6.26
CA GLU A 26 -15.01 6.74 -5.05
C GLU A 26 -15.29 5.23 -5.19
N ALA A 27 -14.24 4.42 -5.13
CA ALA A 27 -14.33 2.96 -5.22
C ALA A 27 -14.26 2.31 -3.84
N TYR A 28 -13.42 2.85 -2.96
CA TYR A 28 -13.19 2.36 -1.61
C TYR A 28 -12.92 3.51 -0.65
N PHE A 29 -13.10 3.25 0.65
CA PHE A 29 -12.61 4.10 1.73
C PHE A 29 -11.49 3.39 2.49
N PHE A 30 -10.37 4.07 2.63
CA PHE A 30 -9.29 3.67 3.51
C PHE A 30 -9.40 4.48 4.81
N ASP A 31 -9.44 3.78 5.93
CA ASP A 31 -9.58 4.34 7.28
C ASP A 31 -8.38 3.87 8.11
N GLN A 32 -7.58 4.79 8.59
CA GLN A 32 -6.36 4.51 9.34
C GLN A 32 -6.39 5.14 10.73
N ASP A 33 -5.94 4.38 11.72
CA ASP A 33 -5.86 4.79 13.11
C ASP A 33 -4.39 5.01 13.49
N PHE A 34 -4.01 6.28 13.64
CA PHE A 34 -2.67 6.67 14.07
C PHE A 34 -2.53 6.50 15.57
N LYS A 35 -2.21 5.29 16.02
CA LYS A 35 -1.90 5.05 17.43
C LYS A 35 -0.46 5.42 17.73
N PHE A 36 -0.21 5.91 18.94
CA PHE A 36 1.15 6.18 19.42
C PHE A 36 2.01 4.91 19.41
N VAL A 37 1.41 3.75 19.68
CA VAL A 37 2.06 2.43 19.56
C VAL A 37 1.22 1.55 18.64
N GLY A 38 1.87 1.08 17.58
CA GLY A 38 1.22 0.27 16.56
C GLY A 38 0.60 1.11 15.44
N TYR A 39 0.15 0.42 14.42
CA TYR A 39 -0.58 0.97 13.29
C TYR A 39 -1.70 0.01 12.94
N GLN A 40 -2.89 0.53 12.75
CA GLN A 40 -4.05 -0.22 12.29
C GLN A 40 -4.77 0.58 11.23
N ALA A 41 -5.22 -0.10 10.19
CA ALA A 41 -6.03 0.49 9.15
C ALA A 41 -6.96 -0.55 8.56
N LYS A 42 -8.00 -0.11 7.86
CA LYS A 42 -8.95 -0.97 7.16
C LYS A 42 -9.33 -0.37 5.82
N LEU A 43 -9.67 -1.23 4.88
CA LEU A 43 -10.32 -0.85 3.63
C LEU A 43 -11.79 -1.24 3.71
N GLU A 44 -12.66 -0.30 3.36
CA GLU A 44 -14.11 -0.50 3.27
C GLU A 44 -14.58 -0.28 1.84
N ASP A 45 -15.60 -1.04 1.43
CA ASP A 45 -16.34 -0.72 0.22
C ASP A 45 -17.30 0.47 0.44
N MET A 46 -18.02 0.87 -0.61
CA MET A 46 -18.95 1.99 -0.57
C MET A 46 -20.19 1.75 0.30
N GLN A 47 -20.41 0.51 0.74
CA GLN A 47 -21.48 0.11 1.67
C GLN A 47 -20.99 0.02 3.12
N GLY A 48 -19.69 0.28 3.36
CA GLY A 48 -19.08 0.22 4.69
C GLY A 48 -18.66 -1.19 5.12
N LYS A 49 -18.68 -2.17 4.20
CA LYS A 49 -18.19 -3.52 4.47
C LYS A 49 -16.66 -3.51 4.48
N VAL A 50 -16.06 -4.02 5.55
CA VAL A 50 -14.61 -4.18 5.64
C VAL A 50 -14.13 -5.27 4.69
N LEU A 51 -13.17 -4.95 3.82
CA LEU A 51 -12.58 -5.84 2.83
C LEU A 51 -11.27 -6.45 3.32
N PHE A 52 -10.49 -5.68 4.08
CA PHE A 52 -9.31 -6.15 4.81
C PHE A 52 -8.93 -5.21 5.94
N ASN A 53 -8.14 -5.73 6.87
CA ASN A 53 -7.48 -4.96 7.93
C ASN A 53 -5.97 -5.02 7.75
N ILE A 54 -5.29 -3.91 8.02
CA ILE A 54 -3.83 -3.81 8.07
C ILE A 54 -3.41 -3.61 9.51
N SER A 55 -2.38 -4.33 9.93
CA SER A 55 -1.69 -4.11 11.20
C SER A 55 -0.18 -4.12 11.01
N LYS A 56 0.54 -3.42 11.89
CA LYS A 56 2.01 -3.38 11.88
C LYS A 56 2.55 -4.10 13.08
N LYS A 57 3.60 -4.91 12.88
CA LYS A 57 4.34 -5.55 13.96
C LYS A 57 4.98 -4.51 14.87
N ILE A 58 4.69 -4.60 16.16
CA ILE A 58 5.26 -3.75 17.19
C ILE A 58 6.64 -4.28 17.57
N PHE A 59 7.59 -3.37 17.91
CA PHE A 59 8.96 -3.72 18.33
C PHE A 59 9.77 -4.51 17.30
N SER A 60 9.68 -4.14 16.03
CA SER A 60 10.51 -4.67 14.97
C SER A 60 11.51 -3.63 14.47
N PHE A 61 12.79 -4.01 14.30
CA PHE A 61 13.80 -3.12 13.70
C PHE A 61 13.52 -2.83 12.22
N LEU A 62 12.97 -3.82 11.51
CA LEU A 62 12.48 -3.68 10.15
C LEU A 62 10.96 -3.68 10.15
N GLN A 63 10.37 -2.88 9.29
CA GLN A 63 8.91 -2.76 9.22
C GLN A 63 8.31 -4.04 8.65
N THR A 64 7.34 -4.59 9.38
CA THR A 64 6.54 -5.74 8.95
C THR A 64 5.07 -5.37 9.07
N TYR A 65 4.31 -5.61 8.02
CA TYR A 65 2.87 -5.40 7.96
C TYR A 65 2.16 -6.72 7.70
N TYR A 66 1.02 -6.87 8.34
CA TYR A 66 0.09 -7.99 8.17
C TYR A 66 -1.21 -7.45 7.61
N VAL A 67 -1.76 -8.14 6.61
CA VAL A 67 -3.05 -7.83 6.02
C VAL A 67 -3.94 -9.05 6.12
N ASP A 68 -5.05 -8.91 6.83
CA ASP A 68 -6.07 -9.94 7.00
C ASP A 68 -7.27 -9.58 6.13
N PHE A 69 -7.53 -10.38 5.09
CA PHE A 69 -8.63 -10.18 4.17
C PHE A 69 -9.92 -10.80 4.70
N TYR A 70 -11.07 -10.25 4.26
CA TYR A 70 -12.39 -10.72 4.69
C TYR A 70 -12.66 -12.19 4.35
N ASP A 71 -12.07 -12.71 3.27
CA ASP A 71 -12.19 -14.11 2.85
C ASP A 71 -11.33 -15.09 3.67
N GLY A 72 -10.62 -14.59 4.69
CA GLY A 72 -9.71 -15.37 5.53
C GLY A 72 -8.31 -15.53 4.97
N SER A 73 -8.02 -14.97 3.79
CA SER A 73 -6.66 -14.95 3.26
C SER A 73 -5.78 -13.96 4.04
N HIS A 74 -4.46 -14.17 3.98
CA HIS A 74 -3.48 -13.38 4.75
C HIS A 74 -2.29 -13.00 3.88
N MET A 75 -1.81 -11.77 4.02
CA MET A 75 -0.58 -11.28 3.39
C MET A 75 0.36 -10.72 4.45
N GLU A 76 1.65 -11.04 4.29
CA GLU A 76 2.74 -10.48 5.08
C GLU A 76 3.68 -9.70 4.17
N ILE A 77 4.05 -8.48 4.57
CA ILE A 77 4.97 -7.61 3.86
C ILE A 77 6.11 -7.26 4.80
N ASN A 78 7.32 -7.72 4.47
CA ASN A 78 8.53 -7.52 5.25
C ASN A 78 9.49 -6.57 4.55
N GLN A 79 9.86 -5.49 5.22
CA GLN A 79 10.98 -4.66 4.80
C GLN A 79 12.28 -5.44 4.94
N LYS A 80 13.18 -5.32 3.95
CA LYS A 80 14.50 -5.96 3.96
C LYS A 80 15.61 -4.91 3.95
N LEU A 81 16.69 -5.21 4.66
CA LEU A 81 17.92 -4.44 4.56
C LEU A 81 18.54 -4.64 3.17
N SER A 82 18.87 -3.52 2.52
CA SER A 82 19.61 -3.51 1.27
C SER A 82 20.55 -2.30 1.26
N PHE A 83 21.78 -2.48 0.79
CA PHE A 83 22.82 -1.44 0.80
C PHE A 83 22.48 -0.21 -0.06
N LEU A 84 21.66 -0.38 -1.09
CA LEU A 84 21.41 0.67 -2.09
C LEU A 84 19.93 0.99 -2.31
N LYS A 85 19.01 0.09 -1.97
CA LYS A 85 17.58 0.29 -2.18
C LYS A 85 16.78 -0.42 -1.10
N ARG A 86 15.68 0.18 -0.66
CA ARG A 86 14.73 -0.51 0.20
C ARG A 86 14.04 -1.60 -0.61
N LYS A 87 14.02 -2.80 -0.07
CA LYS A 87 13.33 -3.95 -0.65
C LYS A 87 12.24 -4.42 0.28
N VAL A 88 11.22 -4.99 -0.27
CA VAL A 88 10.16 -5.67 0.46
C VAL A 88 10.03 -7.11 -0.02
N GLU A 89 9.71 -7.98 0.89
CA GLU A 89 9.34 -9.36 0.65
C GLU A 89 7.83 -9.47 0.89
N ILE A 90 7.11 -10.02 -0.06
CA ILE A 90 5.65 -10.11 -0.03
C ILE A 90 5.28 -11.57 -0.10
N ASN A 91 4.63 -12.07 0.95
CA ASN A 91 4.06 -13.41 0.99
C ASN A 91 2.55 -13.32 1.12
N TYR A 92 1.82 -13.96 0.23
CA TYR A 92 0.37 -14.07 0.26
C TYR A 92 -0.02 -15.53 0.15
N GLN A 93 -0.63 -16.08 1.20
CA GLN A 93 -1.07 -17.48 1.26
C GLN A 93 0.06 -18.49 0.95
N GLY A 94 1.30 -18.19 1.39
CA GLY A 94 2.47 -19.03 1.11
C GLY A 94 3.11 -18.80 -0.27
N GLU A 95 2.52 -18.00 -1.13
CA GLU A 95 3.06 -17.63 -2.43
C GLU A 95 3.84 -16.30 -2.35
N ASN A 96 4.99 -16.23 -3.00
CA ASN A 96 5.83 -15.04 -3.00
C ASN A 96 5.54 -14.16 -4.23
N PHE A 97 5.44 -12.87 -3.98
CA PHE A 97 5.34 -11.83 -5.00
C PHE A 97 6.64 -11.05 -5.04
N SER A 98 7.06 -10.61 -6.20
CA SER A 98 8.26 -9.79 -6.35
C SER A 98 7.92 -8.38 -6.80
N LEU A 99 8.67 -7.42 -6.26
CA LEU A 99 8.53 -6.01 -6.57
C LEU A 99 9.84 -5.52 -7.21
N LYS A 100 9.74 -4.80 -8.33
CA LYS A 100 10.87 -4.14 -9.01
C LYS A 100 10.62 -2.65 -9.11
N GLY A 101 11.65 -1.84 -8.94
CA GLY A 101 11.56 -0.38 -8.98
C GLY A 101 11.82 0.25 -7.63
N SER A 102 11.31 1.46 -7.42
CA SER A 102 11.50 2.26 -6.21
C SER A 102 10.20 2.37 -5.42
N ILE A 103 10.16 1.75 -4.24
CA ILE A 103 9.03 1.88 -3.32
C ILE A 103 8.96 3.29 -2.72
N MET A 104 10.10 3.95 -2.56
CA MET A 104 10.18 5.31 -1.98
C MET A 104 9.64 6.37 -2.93
N ASP A 105 9.75 6.14 -4.24
CA ASP A 105 9.25 7.07 -5.26
C ASP A 105 7.86 6.70 -5.76
N HIS A 106 7.26 5.63 -5.23
CA HIS A 106 6.00 5.04 -5.73
C HIS A 106 6.05 4.77 -7.25
N ASP A 107 7.21 4.28 -7.72
CA ASP A 107 7.45 3.87 -9.10
C ASP A 107 7.96 2.43 -9.09
N PHE A 108 7.04 1.48 -9.14
CA PHE A 108 7.36 0.06 -9.06
C PHE A 108 6.37 -0.82 -9.80
N GLU A 109 6.83 -2.00 -10.13
CA GLU A 109 6.09 -3.08 -10.79
C GLU A 109 5.96 -4.28 -9.83
N VAL A 110 4.83 -4.96 -9.88
CA VAL A 110 4.56 -6.16 -9.08
C VAL A 110 4.42 -7.37 -9.99
N TYR A 111 5.12 -8.44 -9.63
CA TYR A 111 5.16 -9.69 -10.40
C TYR A 111 4.70 -10.87 -9.55
N TYR A 112 3.93 -11.74 -10.16
CA TYR A 112 3.57 -13.06 -9.64
C TYR A 112 3.96 -14.14 -10.66
N LYS A 113 4.76 -15.13 -10.23
CA LYS A 113 5.29 -16.20 -11.12
C LYS A 113 5.91 -15.65 -12.42
N ASN A 114 6.70 -14.57 -12.29
CA ASN A 114 7.35 -13.82 -13.39
C ASN A 114 6.42 -13.05 -14.35
N ASN A 115 5.11 -13.07 -14.14
CA ASN A 115 4.17 -12.26 -14.90
C ASN A 115 3.97 -10.91 -14.21
N LEU A 116 4.01 -9.83 -14.98
CA LEU A 116 3.65 -8.49 -14.53
C LEU A 116 2.14 -8.47 -14.23
N ILE A 117 1.76 -8.17 -12.98
CA ILE A 117 0.36 -8.15 -12.55
C ILE A 117 -0.12 -6.75 -12.18
N ALA A 118 0.79 -5.84 -11.84
CA ALA A 118 0.46 -4.45 -11.59
C ALA A 118 1.68 -3.53 -11.71
N GLU A 119 1.42 -2.24 -11.90
CA GLU A 119 2.41 -1.17 -11.75
C GLU A 119 1.83 0.00 -10.94
N MET A 120 2.70 0.65 -10.17
CA MET A 120 2.41 1.87 -9.41
C MET A 120 3.28 2.98 -9.96
N LYS A 121 2.67 4.14 -10.28
CA LYS A 121 3.39 5.32 -10.78
C LYS A 121 2.86 6.60 -10.17
N LYS A 122 3.77 7.52 -9.85
CA LYS A 122 3.39 8.88 -9.48
C LYS A 122 2.99 9.64 -10.75
N LYS A 123 1.84 10.30 -10.69
CA LYS A 123 1.33 11.20 -11.73
C LYS A 123 1.32 12.63 -11.22
N PHE A 124 1.93 13.52 -11.98
CA PHE A 124 1.96 14.94 -11.68
C PHE A 124 0.78 15.63 -12.34
N PHE A 125 -0.12 16.20 -11.55
CA PHE A 125 -1.23 17.00 -12.01
C PHE A 125 -1.10 18.45 -11.51
N ALA A 126 -1.63 19.41 -12.25
CA ALA A 126 -1.49 20.84 -11.95
C ALA A 126 -1.98 21.24 -10.53
N LEU A 127 -2.90 20.48 -9.94
CA LEU A 127 -3.52 20.82 -8.64
C LEU A 127 -3.20 19.83 -7.51
N THR A 128 -2.90 18.57 -7.82
CA THR A 128 -2.65 17.54 -6.78
C THR A 128 -1.88 16.38 -7.39
N ASP A 129 -0.76 16.02 -6.81
CA ASP A 129 -0.07 14.78 -7.15
C ASP A 129 -0.94 13.58 -6.78
N GLN A 130 -0.93 12.58 -7.65
CA GLN A 130 -1.65 11.32 -7.48
C GLN A 130 -0.72 10.15 -7.74
N TYR A 131 -1.02 9.04 -7.10
CA TYR A 131 -0.42 7.75 -7.41
C TYR A 131 -1.43 6.92 -8.18
N GLU A 132 -1.04 6.43 -9.35
CA GLU A 132 -1.85 5.54 -10.20
C GLU A 132 -1.38 4.10 -10.01
N LEU A 133 -2.28 3.25 -9.55
CA LEU A 133 -2.11 1.80 -9.53
C LEU A 133 -2.84 1.23 -10.75
N THR A 134 -2.10 0.68 -11.70
CA THR A 134 -2.64 -0.07 -12.84
C THR A 134 -2.57 -1.56 -12.53
N ILE A 135 -3.72 -2.25 -12.57
CA ILE A 135 -3.86 -3.67 -12.27
C ILE A 135 -4.12 -4.43 -13.59
N TYR A 136 -3.23 -5.34 -13.93
CA TYR A 136 -3.34 -6.20 -15.12
C TYR A 136 -4.02 -7.52 -14.82
N ASN A 137 -3.82 -8.08 -13.61
CA ASN A 137 -4.53 -9.26 -13.13
C ASN A 137 -5.48 -8.88 -11.98
N GLU A 138 -6.79 -8.85 -12.29
CA GLU A 138 -7.83 -8.38 -11.38
C GLU A 138 -8.10 -9.31 -10.20
N ASP A 139 -7.68 -10.59 -10.28
CA ASP A 139 -7.80 -11.56 -9.19
C ASP A 139 -7.03 -11.12 -7.93
N PHE A 140 -5.99 -10.30 -8.12
CA PHE A 140 -5.17 -9.74 -7.04
C PHE A 140 -5.50 -8.30 -6.67
N SER A 141 -6.65 -7.75 -7.09
CA SER A 141 -6.96 -6.32 -6.92
C SER A 141 -6.84 -5.85 -5.47
N LEU A 142 -7.47 -6.54 -4.52
CA LEU A 142 -7.41 -6.15 -3.10
C LEU A 142 -6.01 -6.30 -2.51
N LEU A 143 -5.29 -7.37 -2.87
CA LEU A 143 -3.89 -7.57 -2.48
C LEU A 143 -3.01 -6.40 -2.94
N LEU A 144 -3.16 -5.98 -4.21
CA LEU A 144 -2.35 -4.92 -4.81
C LEU A 144 -2.67 -3.54 -4.20
N ILE A 145 -3.94 -3.27 -3.90
CA ILE A 145 -4.35 -2.07 -3.15
C ILE A 145 -3.71 -2.09 -1.74
N ALA A 146 -3.83 -3.21 -1.01
CA ALA A 146 -3.24 -3.35 0.31
C ALA A 146 -1.72 -3.16 0.31
N LEU A 147 -1.02 -3.73 -0.70
CA LEU A 147 0.41 -3.56 -0.88
C LEU A 147 0.78 -2.08 -1.05
N CYS A 148 0.07 -1.34 -1.90
CA CYS A 148 0.32 0.09 -2.11
C CYS A 148 0.13 0.90 -0.84
N LEU A 149 -0.91 0.61 -0.04
CA LEU A 149 -1.17 1.28 1.23
C LEU A 149 -0.07 1.00 2.27
N CYS A 150 0.39 -0.25 2.38
CA CYS A 150 1.50 -0.62 3.28
C CYS A 150 2.82 0.03 2.86
N VAL A 151 3.12 0.07 1.57
CA VAL A 151 4.33 0.73 1.03
C VAL A 151 4.30 2.23 1.33
N ASN A 152 3.14 2.87 1.20
CA ASN A 152 2.99 4.28 1.55
C ASN A 152 3.27 4.54 3.03
N GLU A 153 2.68 3.74 3.92
CA GLU A 153 2.92 3.86 5.36
C GLU A 153 4.39 3.61 5.72
N MET A 154 5.06 2.64 5.05
CA MET A 154 6.50 2.43 5.22
C MET A 154 7.30 3.68 4.91
N LYS A 155 7.00 4.35 3.80
CA LYS A 155 7.66 5.59 3.38
C LYS A 155 7.43 6.71 4.40
N ASP A 156 6.18 6.96 4.78
CA ASP A 156 5.84 8.07 5.70
C ASP A 156 6.57 7.94 7.05
N ARG A 157 6.71 6.71 7.57
CA ARG A 157 7.49 6.47 8.80
C ARG A 157 8.98 6.65 8.63
N ASP A 158 9.51 6.28 7.48
CA ASP A 158 10.92 6.48 7.19
C ASP A 158 11.26 7.96 7.05
N ASP A 159 10.39 8.75 6.41
CA ASP A 159 10.52 10.19 6.29
C ASP A 159 10.42 10.87 7.66
N ALA A 160 9.49 10.42 8.52
CA ALA A 160 9.37 10.91 9.89
C ALA A 160 10.59 10.58 10.75
N ALA A 161 11.18 9.40 10.62
CA ALA A 161 12.39 9.01 11.33
C ALA A 161 13.60 9.85 10.88
N ALA A 162 13.73 10.16 9.59
CA ALA A 162 14.80 10.98 9.05
C ALA A 162 14.73 12.44 9.55
N THR A 163 13.51 13.00 9.70
CA THR A 163 13.30 14.37 10.21
C THR A 163 13.51 14.51 11.71
N SER A 164 13.30 13.44 12.48
CA SER A 164 13.51 13.45 13.94
C SER A 164 14.97 13.27 14.36
N SER A 165 15.87 12.95 13.42
CA SER A 165 17.30 12.73 13.67
C SER A 165 18.18 13.96 13.39
N ASN A 166 17.58 15.07 12.98
CA ASN A 166 18.20 16.40 12.79
C ASN A 166 17.73 17.37 13.87
#